data_eee737ee69fb72c17c6a3b833ecd2939
#
_entry.id   eee737ee69fb72c17c6a3b833ecd2939
#
_cell.length_a   1.000
_cell.length_b   1.000
_cell.length_c   1.000
_cell.angle_alpha   90.00
_cell.angle_beta   90.00
_cell.angle_gamma   90.00
#
_symmetry.space_group_name_H-M   'P 1'
#
loop_
_entity.id
_entity.type
_entity.pdbx_description
1 polymer ?
#
loop_
_entity_poly.entity_id
_entity_poly.type
_entity_poly.pdbx_seq_one_letter_code
_entity_poly.pdbx_strand_id
1 'polypeptide(L)'
;EKYLKSASWIETVNKRNKFFAMEYEVTLRQPEFKFKNGLHYDKNLEIFFHPTIKELPTLIFDASSLQSNNFNEALLIKTSIHGLKQIEYSKVSGWTIYLNSLVVRLGKNELEDRLIKLNVILSDFEKNNLKNKILDLRYQNGFSVTQI
;
A
#
# COMPACT_ATOMS: atom_id res chain seq x y z
N GLU A 1 -8.04 -18.90 25.40
CA GLU A 1 -8.94 -18.03 24.63
C GLU A 1 -8.68 -16.55 24.87
N LYS A 2 -8.67 -16.09 26.14
CA LYS A 2 -8.47 -14.68 26.49
C LYS A 2 -7.17 -14.08 25.93
N TYR A 3 -6.06 -14.83 25.99
CA TYR A 3 -4.76 -14.38 25.47
C TYR A 3 -4.74 -14.32 23.94
N LEU A 4 -5.39 -15.26 23.25
CA LEU A 4 -5.48 -15.24 21.79
C LEU A 4 -6.27 -14.03 21.30
N LYS A 5 -7.38 -13.68 21.94
CA LYS A 5 -8.21 -12.51 21.60
C LYS A 5 -7.54 -11.16 21.90
N SER A 6 -6.51 -11.13 22.75
CA SER A 6 -5.78 -9.90 23.05
C SER A 6 -4.68 -9.55 22.04
N ALA A 7 -4.30 -10.47 21.16
CA ALA A 7 -3.28 -10.22 20.16
C ALA A 7 -3.86 -9.47 18.95
N SER A 8 -3.37 -8.26 18.70
CA SER A 8 -3.88 -7.39 17.63
C SER A 8 -3.79 -7.98 16.21
N TRP A 9 -2.90 -8.94 16.01
CA TRP A 9 -2.69 -9.65 14.75
C TRP A 9 -3.62 -10.86 14.52
N ILE A 10 -4.51 -11.16 15.50
CA ILE A 10 -5.55 -12.17 15.35
C ILE A 10 -6.86 -11.49 14.94
N GLU A 11 -7.42 -11.93 13.82
CA GLU A 11 -8.70 -11.42 13.30
C GLU A 11 -9.87 -12.13 13.98
N THR A 12 -9.86 -13.49 13.98
CA THR A 12 -10.93 -14.28 14.61
C THR A 12 -10.39 -15.48 15.36
N VAL A 13 -11.12 -15.87 16.41
CA VAL A 13 -10.89 -17.09 17.17
C VAL A 13 -12.21 -17.83 17.29
N ASN A 14 -12.34 -18.97 16.61
CA ASN A 14 -13.50 -19.86 16.68
C ASN A 14 -13.18 -21.05 17.56
N LYS A 15 -14.03 -21.31 18.55
CA LYS A 15 -13.91 -22.47 19.45
C LYS A 15 -14.80 -23.59 18.93
N ARG A 16 -14.22 -24.78 18.75
CA ARG A 16 -14.95 -26.01 18.45
C ARG A 16 -14.78 -27.00 19.60
N ASN A 17 -15.89 -27.48 20.15
CA ASN A 17 -15.88 -28.54 21.16
C ASN A 17 -15.89 -29.88 20.44
N LYS A 18 -14.85 -30.69 20.64
CA LYS A 18 -14.80 -32.12 20.28
C LYS A 18 -14.99 -33.00 21.54
N PHE A 19 -15.41 -34.24 21.35
CA PHE A 19 -15.81 -35.14 22.44
C PHE A 19 -14.81 -35.24 23.62
N PHE A 20 -13.51 -35.06 23.37
CA PHE A 20 -12.46 -35.11 24.39
C PHE A 20 -11.43 -33.99 24.29
N ALA A 21 -11.67 -32.96 23.45
CA ALA A 21 -10.72 -31.89 23.26
C ALA A 21 -11.40 -30.57 22.85
N MET A 22 -10.78 -29.47 23.22
CA MET A 22 -11.14 -28.15 22.67
C MET A 22 -10.19 -27.79 21.55
N GLU A 23 -10.74 -27.46 20.38
CA GLU A 23 -10.01 -26.98 19.21
C GLU A 23 -10.28 -25.49 19.00
N TYR A 24 -9.24 -24.73 18.73
CA TYR A 24 -9.35 -23.32 18.37
C TYR A 24 -8.90 -23.14 16.94
N GLU A 25 -9.77 -22.62 16.08
CA GLU A 25 -9.46 -22.16 14.75
C GLU A 25 -9.14 -20.66 14.83
N VAL A 26 -7.94 -20.28 14.43
CA VAL A 26 -7.44 -18.91 14.52
C VAL A 26 -7.21 -18.36 13.13
N THR A 27 -7.88 -17.26 12.78
CA THR A 27 -7.61 -16.53 11.55
C THR A 27 -6.70 -15.35 11.86
N LEU A 28 -5.61 -15.24 11.08
CA LEU A 28 -4.64 -14.18 11.25
C LEU A 28 -5.00 -12.98 10.37
N ARG A 29 -4.92 -11.80 10.93
CA ARG A 29 -5.05 -10.54 10.22
C ARG A 29 -3.90 -10.38 9.22
N GLN A 30 -4.21 -10.05 7.97
CA GLN A 30 -3.21 -9.90 6.92
C GLN A 30 -2.81 -8.44 6.77
N PRO A 31 -1.51 -8.12 6.87
CA PRO A 31 -1.04 -6.77 6.65
C PRO A 31 -1.01 -6.43 5.15
N GLU A 32 -1.57 -5.29 4.78
CA GLU A 32 -1.57 -4.74 3.42
C GLU A 32 -0.48 -3.70 3.23
N PHE A 33 -0.31 -2.80 4.19
CA PHE A 33 0.68 -1.74 4.15
C PHE A 33 1.40 -1.60 5.48
N LYS A 34 2.64 -1.11 5.42
CA LYS A 34 3.32 -0.59 6.61
C LYS A 34 2.76 0.76 7.01
N PHE A 35 2.64 0.96 8.31
CA PHE A 35 2.39 2.24 8.92
C PHE A 35 3.59 2.63 9.79
N LYS A 36 3.56 3.80 10.43
CA LYS A 36 4.64 4.27 11.30
C LYS A 36 4.89 3.31 12.48
N ASN A 37 6.13 3.22 12.93
CA ASN A 37 6.53 2.48 14.14
C ASN A 37 6.26 0.97 14.13
N GLY A 38 6.37 0.31 12.99
CA GLY A 38 6.19 -1.14 12.89
C GLY A 38 4.74 -1.61 12.94
N LEU A 39 3.78 -0.69 12.93
CA LEU A 39 2.37 -0.99 12.76
C LEU A 39 2.04 -1.22 11.27
N HIS A 40 0.90 -1.85 11.03
CA HIS A 40 0.42 -2.18 9.70
C HIS A 40 -1.06 -1.83 9.55
N TYR A 41 -1.48 -1.55 8.31
CA TYR A 41 -2.89 -1.50 7.94
C TYR A 41 -3.32 -2.87 7.40
N ASP A 42 -4.50 -3.32 7.79
CA ASP A 42 -5.20 -4.40 7.10
C ASP A 42 -6.11 -3.86 5.98
N LYS A 43 -6.80 -4.77 5.28
CA LYS A 43 -7.77 -4.44 4.21
C LYS A 43 -8.95 -3.56 4.66
N ASN A 44 -9.21 -3.47 5.97
CA ASN A 44 -10.32 -2.70 6.55
C ASN A 44 -9.85 -1.36 7.14
N LEU A 45 -8.61 -0.93 6.88
CA LEU A 45 -7.97 0.25 7.47
C LEU A 45 -7.69 0.15 8.97
N GLU A 46 -7.81 -1.03 9.55
CA GLU A 46 -7.47 -1.20 10.95
C GLU A 46 -5.96 -1.28 11.15
N ILE A 47 -5.48 -0.56 12.17
CA ILE A 47 -4.06 -0.51 12.50
C ILE A 47 -3.76 -1.60 13.54
N PHE A 48 -2.75 -2.42 13.26
CA PHE A 48 -2.36 -3.49 14.16
C PHE A 48 -0.85 -3.76 14.13
N PHE A 49 -0.33 -4.38 15.18
CA PHE A 49 1.03 -4.89 15.19
C PHE A 49 1.07 -6.29 14.59
N HIS A 50 1.98 -6.53 13.65
CA HIS A 50 2.21 -7.84 13.06
C HIS A 50 3.66 -8.29 13.37
N PRO A 51 3.87 -9.48 13.95
CA PRO A 51 5.19 -9.92 14.40
C PRO A 51 6.13 -10.29 13.24
N THR A 52 5.58 -10.58 12.07
CA THR A 52 6.36 -11.00 10.90
C THR A 52 6.71 -9.79 10.04
N ILE A 53 7.99 -9.63 9.73
CA ILE A 53 8.46 -8.61 8.79
C ILE A 53 8.17 -9.10 7.37
N LYS A 54 7.18 -8.50 6.72
CA LYS A 54 6.95 -8.64 5.27
C LYS A 54 7.49 -7.39 4.57
N GLU A 55 8.04 -7.56 3.37
CA GLU A 55 8.34 -6.43 2.50
C GLU A 55 7.05 -5.87 1.92
N LEU A 56 6.47 -4.91 2.61
CA LEU A 56 5.27 -4.19 2.20
C LEU A 56 5.62 -2.72 1.97
N PRO A 57 4.95 -2.05 1.01
CA PRO A 57 5.11 -0.62 0.85
C PRO A 57 4.58 0.14 2.07
N THR A 58 5.23 1.26 2.40
CA THR A 58 4.74 2.17 3.43
C THR A 58 3.65 3.05 2.85
N LEU A 59 2.52 3.16 3.55
CA LEU A 59 1.42 4.03 3.18
C LEU A 59 1.37 5.25 4.10
N ILE A 60 1.39 6.44 3.50
CA ILE A 60 1.38 7.72 4.22
C ILE A 60 0.20 8.55 3.71
N PHE A 61 -0.63 9.00 4.65
CA PHE A 61 -1.67 9.98 4.41
C PHE A 61 -1.38 11.25 5.20
N ASP A 62 -1.78 12.40 4.68
CA ASP A 62 -1.94 13.57 5.54
C ASP A 62 -3.11 13.35 6.51
N ALA A 63 -3.07 14.02 7.67
CA ALA A 63 -3.93 13.72 8.83
C ALA A 63 -5.45 13.74 8.54
N SER A 64 -5.88 14.35 7.45
CA SER A 64 -7.29 14.51 7.07
C SER A 64 -7.71 13.71 5.84
N SER A 65 -6.82 12.90 5.28
CA SER A 65 -7.02 12.22 3.98
C SER A 65 -7.25 10.73 4.09
N LEU A 66 -7.16 10.15 5.28
CA LEU A 66 -7.41 8.72 5.47
C LEU A 66 -8.92 8.44 5.37
N GLN A 67 -9.36 8.03 4.20
CA GLN A 67 -10.73 7.64 3.89
C GLN A 67 -10.73 6.30 3.14
N SER A 68 -11.82 5.55 3.23
CA SER A 68 -11.95 4.24 2.58
C SER A 68 -11.71 4.29 1.06
N ASN A 69 -12.16 5.35 0.38
CA ASN A 69 -11.94 5.51 -1.05
C ASN A 69 -10.45 5.65 -1.38
N ASN A 70 -9.72 6.49 -0.65
CA ASN A 70 -8.28 6.65 -0.85
C ASN A 70 -7.51 5.37 -0.53
N PHE A 71 -7.98 4.58 0.43
CA PHE A 71 -7.36 3.30 0.73
C PHE A 71 -7.55 2.28 -0.38
N ASN A 72 -8.74 2.23 -1.00
CA ASN A 72 -8.99 1.38 -2.17
C ASN A 72 -8.10 1.78 -3.36
N GLU A 73 -7.90 3.07 -3.58
CA GLU A 73 -6.95 3.58 -4.57
C GLU A 73 -5.50 3.17 -4.24
N ALA A 74 -5.10 3.21 -2.97
CA ALA A 74 -3.78 2.73 -2.55
C ALA A 74 -3.61 1.22 -2.80
N LEU A 75 -4.64 0.40 -2.56
CA LEU A 75 -4.64 -1.01 -2.90
C LEU A 75 -4.51 -1.24 -4.42
N LEU A 76 -5.21 -0.45 -5.22
CA LEU A 76 -5.10 -0.49 -6.68
C LEU A 76 -3.67 -0.16 -7.13
N ILE A 77 -3.06 0.89 -6.60
CA ILE A 77 -1.65 1.24 -6.89
C ILE A 77 -0.73 0.07 -6.53
N LYS A 78 -0.89 -0.51 -5.32
CA LYS A 78 -0.08 -1.63 -4.85
C LYS A 78 -0.16 -2.86 -5.75
N THR A 79 -1.36 -3.17 -6.24
CA THR A 79 -1.55 -4.34 -7.13
C THR A 79 -1.09 -4.09 -8.56
N SER A 80 -1.07 -2.83 -8.99
CA SER A 80 -0.71 -2.46 -10.36
C SER A 80 0.79 -2.27 -10.56
N ILE A 81 1.55 -1.94 -9.51
CA ILE A 81 2.96 -1.54 -9.63
C ILE A 81 3.86 -2.43 -8.78
N HIS A 82 4.87 -3.02 -9.42
CA HIS A 82 5.89 -3.80 -8.74
C HIS A 82 7.02 -2.93 -8.19
N GLY A 83 7.65 -3.37 -7.09
CA GLY A 83 8.80 -2.69 -6.52
C GLY A 83 8.48 -1.40 -5.75
N LEU A 84 7.23 -1.21 -5.37
CA LEU A 84 6.81 -0.08 -4.53
C LEU A 84 7.49 -0.12 -3.17
N LYS A 85 8.04 1.03 -2.74
CA LYS A 85 8.58 1.24 -1.40
C LYS A 85 7.64 2.06 -0.53
N GLN A 86 7.02 3.08 -1.12
CA GLN A 86 6.16 4.00 -0.40
C GLN A 86 5.08 4.57 -1.31
N ILE A 87 3.92 4.81 -0.74
CA ILE A 87 2.78 5.48 -1.38
C ILE A 87 2.38 6.62 -0.45
N GLU A 88 2.24 7.82 -1.01
CA GLU A 88 1.79 9.00 -0.28
C GLU A 88 0.56 9.59 -0.96
N TYR A 89 -0.38 10.04 -0.15
CA TYR A 89 -1.50 10.83 -0.60
C TYR A 89 -1.60 12.14 0.17
N SER A 90 -1.77 13.23 -0.56
CA SER A 90 -2.11 14.51 0.03
C SER A 90 -3.29 15.16 -0.68
N LYS A 91 -4.10 15.92 0.07
CA LYS A 91 -5.24 16.66 -0.50
C LYS A 91 -4.81 17.68 -1.55
N VAL A 92 -3.59 18.17 -1.48
CA VAL A 92 -3.07 19.18 -2.42
C VAL A 92 -2.58 18.53 -3.71
N SER A 93 -1.67 17.57 -3.63
CA SER A 93 -0.95 17.01 -4.77
C SER A 93 -1.50 15.68 -5.29
N GLY A 94 -2.37 15.01 -4.53
CA GLY A 94 -2.85 13.67 -4.84
C GLY A 94 -1.79 12.60 -4.54
N TRP A 95 -1.80 11.54 -5.32
CA TRP A 95 -0.92 10.38 -5.16
C TRP A 95 0.49 10.64 -5.65
N THR A 96 1.45 10.25 -4.82
CA THR A 96 2.88 10.15 -5.16
C THR A 96 3.37 8.78 -4.75
N ILE A 97 4.10 8.10 -5.61
CA ILE A 97 4.68 6.79 -5.32
C ILE A 97 6.19 6.82 -5.43
N TYR A 98 6.83 6.02 -4.62
CA TYR A 98 8.29 5.90 -4.54
C TYR A 98 8.68 4.46 -4.90
N LEU A 99 9.47 4.33 -5.94
CA LEU A 99 10.19 3.14 -6.32
C LEU A 99 11.65 3.26 -5.85
N ASN A 100 12.49 2.25 -6.06
CA ASN A 100 13.86 2.26 -5.52
C ASN A 100 14.66 3.55 -5.85
N SER A 101 14.49 4.08 -7.05
CA SER A 101 15.26 5.25 -7.51
C SER A 101 14.42 6.20 -8.39
N LEU A 102 13.10 6.06 -8.34
CA LEU A 102 12.17 6.85 -9.14
C LEU A 102 11.03 7.34 -8.25
N VAL A 103 10.71 8.61 -8.34
CA VAL A 103 9.52 9.21 -7.74
C VAL A 103 8.51 9.46 -8.84
N VAL A 104 7.26 9.02 -8.65
CA VAL A 104 6.20 9.22 -9.64
C VAL A 104 5.05 10.01 -9.03
N ARG A 105 4.69 11.12 -9.65
CA ARG A 105 3.53 11.93 -9.28
C ARG A 105 2.34 11.55 -10.14
N LEU A 106 1.37 10.87 -9.53
CA LEU A 106 0.14 10.43 -10.20
C LEU A 106 -0.97 11.48 -10.12
N GLY A 107 -1.02 12.29 -9.05
CA GLY A 107 -2.08 13.28 -8.86
C GLY A 107 -3.38 12.68 -8.32
N LYS A 108 -4.51 13.38 -8.53
CA LYS A 108 -5.82 13.04 -7.94
C LYS A 108 -6.77 12.35 -8.90
N ASN A 109 -6.69 12.66 -10.17
CA ASN A 109 -7.69 12.25 -11.17
C ASN A 109 -7.13 11.18 -12.09
N GLU A 110 -8.01 10.41 -12.74
CA GLU A 110 -7.65 9.46 -13.80
C GLU A 110 -6.56 8.46 -13.35
N LEU A 111 -6.69 7.96 -12.11
CA LEU A 111 -5.65 7.13 -11.50
C LEU A 111 -5.38 5.86 -12.31
N GLU A 112 -6.43 5.18 -12.78
CA GLU A 112 -6.31 3.94 -13.56
C GLU A 112 -5.56 4.19 -14.87
N ASP A 113 -5.93 5.22 -15.62
CA ASP A 113 -5.27 5.57 -16.88
C ASP A 113 -3.79 5.92 -16.66
N ARG A 114 -3.50 6.63 -15.57
CA ARG A 114 -2.13 6.96 -15.19
C ARG A 114 -1.31 5.76 -14.76
N LEU A 115 -1.91 4.79 -14.12
CA LEU A 115 -1.25 3.52 -13.78
C LEU A 115 -0.96 2.69 -15.04
N ILE A 116 -1.89 2.63 -15.98
CA ILE A 116 -1.66 1.99 -17.28
C ILE A 116 -0.50 2.67 -18.01
N LYS A 117 -0.55 4.00 -18.11
CA LYS A 117 0.53 4.80 -18.73
C LYS A 117 1.87 4.60 -18.03
N LEU A 118 1.87 4.55 -16.70
CA LEU A 118 3.09 4.30 -15.93
C LEU A 118 3.68 2.93 -16.24
N ASN A 119 2.88 1.88 -16.31
CA ASN A 119 3.37 0.54 -16.64
C ASN A 119 4.00 0.47 -18.03
N VAL A 120 3.43 1.15 -19.03
CA VAL A 120 4.03 1.27 -20.35
C VAL A 120 5.37 2.01 -20.28
N ILE A 121 5.41 3.15 -19.57
CA ILE A 121 6.64 3.90 -19.38
C ILE A 121 7.70 3.06 -18.68
N LEU A 122 7.37 2.36 -17.59
CA LEU A 122 8.32 1.54 -16.83
C LEU A 122 8.89 0.40 -17.71
N SER A 123 8.07 -0.25 -18.54
CA SER A 123 8.53 -1.30 -19.44
C SER A 123 9.55 -0.80 -20.49
N ASP A 124 9.38 0.42 -20.97
CA ASP A 124 10.30 1.04 -21.94
C ASP A 124 11.54 1.63 -21.25
N PHE A 125 11.39 2.06 -20.00
CA PHE A 125 12.42 2.76 -19.25
C PHE A 125 13.41 1.84 -18.50
N GLU A 126 13.14 0.59 -18.29
CA GLU A 126 14.16 -0.39 -17.88
C GLU A 126 15.36 -0.38 -18.83
N LYS A 127 15.13 0.03 -20.08
CA LYS A 127 16.17 0.20 -21.11
C LYS A 127 16.92 1.54 -21.02
N ASN A 128 16.40 2.56 -20.35
CA ASN A 128 16.87 3.96 -20.48
C ASN A 128 17.31 4.68 -19.19
N ASN A 129 17.69 3.95 -18.14
CA ASN A 129 18.38 4.52 -16.97
C ASN A 129 17.66 5.69 -16.25
N LEU A 130 16.44 5.42 -15.70
CA LEU A 130 15.66 6.39 -14.90
C LEU A 130 16.08 6.54 -13.45
N LYS A 131 17.29 6.19 -13.10
CA LYS A 131 17.78 6.35 -11.74
C LYS A 131 17.78 7.84 -11.34
N ASN A 132 17.27 8.10 -10.14
CA ASN A 132 17.22 9.42 -9.51
C ASN A 132 16.44 10.47 -10.33
N LYS A 133 15.24 10.09 -10.78
CA LYS A 133 14.35 11.00 -11.53
C LYS A 133 12.97 11.11 -10.88
N ILE A 134 12.30 12.22 -11.19
CA ILE A 134 10.88 12.43 -10.88
C ILE A 134 10.12 12.34 -12.19
N LEU A 135 9.16 11.44 -12.27
CA LEU A 135 8.21 11.29 -13.37
C LEU A 135 6.88 11.93 -12.96
N ASP A 136 6.46 12.95 -13.66
CA ASP A 136 5.19 13.62 -13.38
C ASP A 136 4.15 13.27 -14.45
N LEU A 137 3.13 12.50 -14.07
CA LEU A 137 2.04 12.02 -14.93
C LEU A 137 0.76 12.84 -14.81
N ARG A 138 0.79 13.96 -14.10
CA ARG A 138 -0.41 14.80 -13.88
C ARG A 138 -0.88 15.55 -15.12
N TYR A 139 -0.07 15.60 -16.16
CA TYR A 139 -0.42 16.23 -17.43
C TYR A 139 -1.34 15.35 -18.28
N GLN A 140 -2.37 15.94 -18.88
CA GLN A 140 -3.32 15.22 -19.74
C GLN A 140 -2.63 14.59 -20.97
N ASN A 141 -1.81 15.37 -21.67
CA ASN A 141 -1.23 14.98 -22.96
C ASN A 141 0.29 14.75 -22.87
N GLY A 142 0.75 14.02 -21.87
CA GLY A 142 2.17 13.76 -21.79
C GLY A 142 2.64 13.45 -20.37
N PHE A 143 3.92 13.57 -20.15
CA PHE A 143 4.57 13.49 -18.86
C PHE A 143 5.84 14.33 -18.87
N SER A 144 6.32 14.71 -17.70
CA SER A 144 7.63 15.32 -17.57
C SER A 144 8.57 14.44 -16.75
N VAL A 145 9.85 14.53 -17.06
CA VAL A 145 10.93 13.85 -16.33
C VAL A 145 11.92 14.90 -15.87
N THR A 146 12.15 14.97 -14.56
CA THR A 146 13.14 15.87 -13.97
C THR A 146 14.13 15.09 -13.13
N GLN A 147 15.33 15.61 -12.95
CA GLN A 147 16.33 15.00 -12.08
C GLN A 147 16.06 15.40 -10.62
N ILE A 148 16.29 14.46 -9.69
CA ILE A 148 16.23 14.74 -8.25
C ILE A 148 17.45 15.52 -7.83
#